data_ca80ac001f51485e85326a21e9a636d5
#
_entry.id   ca80ac001f51485e85326a21e9a636d5
#
_cell.length_a   1.000
_cell.length_b   1.000
_cell.length_c   1.000
_cell.angle_alpha   90.00
_cell.angle_beta   90.00
_cell.angle_gamma   90.00
#
_symmetry.space_group_name_H-M   'P 1'
#
loop_
_entity.id
_entity.type
_entity.pdbx_description
1 polymer ?
#
loop_
_entity_poly.entity_id
_entity_poly.type
_entity_poly.pdbx_seq_one_letter_code
_entity_poly.pdbx_strand_id
1 'polypeptide(L)'
;DVNVKVSKILGLTDNIKMQLAARDVRIEAPIPGRNAVGIEIPNVKSTPVKMREIINDVGNDKDQPLLFFLGKDLLGRTVTCRLDKMPHMLIAGATGSGKSVCMNSIICSLLLRTKPDEVKMLLVDPKKVEFTPYRNIPHLIGPVINDPNKASNALKVIVRIMDERYNMFAAAGVRNIEVYNNMVEQQGGRPNPDGSPAPKKIPYIVVIIDELADLMAVAGKEVEQSIQRITQLARAAGIHLIVATQRPSVDVITGIIKANIPSRIAFAVSSGMDSRTILDHVGAERLLGYGDMLYMPIGQTGSTRVQGVFVTDDEVQRITSFVSSEASPVYDDSFVQLDGIESGEGGIVTEISDDPLFKEIKEYVIEAQKASTSLLQRRFGIGYNRAARMIDALEEHGIIGPAQGSKPREVYIKE
;
A
#
# COMPACT_ATOMS: atom_id res chain seq x y z
N ASP A 1 45.90 -15.02 -0.61
CA ASP A 1 47.05 -14.20 -1.03
C ASP A 1 46.70 -12.73 -1.01
N VAL A 2 47.47 -11.93 -0.28
CA VAL A 2 47.25 -10.49 -0.06
C VAL A 2 47.28 -9.68 -1.37
N ASN A 3 47.80 -10.24 -2.44
CA ASN A 3 47.98 -9.58 -3.74
C ASN A 3 46.95 -9.94 -4.82
N VAL A 4 45.91 -10.73 -4.50
CA VAL A 4 44.88 -11.09 -5.47
C VAL A 4 43.79 -10.01 -5.50
N LYS A 5 43.66 -9.31 -6.61
CA LYS A 5 42.61 -8.32 -6.82
C LYS A 5 41.22 -8.98 -6.83
N VAL A 6 40.24 -8.39 -6.14
CA VAL A 6 38.86 -8.88 -6.12
C VAL A 6 38.29 -9.05 -7.52
N SER A 7 38.60 -8.14 -8.45
CA SER A 7 38.17 -8.24 -9.86
C SER A 7 38.64 -9.53 -10.56
N LYS A 8 39.80 -10.09 -10.16
CA LYS A 8 40.28 -11.36 -10.70
C LYS A 8 39.43 -12.54 -10.20
N ILE A 9 38.98 -12.49 -8.96
CA ILE A 9 38.07 -13.51 -8.39
C ILE A 9 36.71 -13.44 -9.08
N LEU A 10 36.16 -12.24 -9.26
CA LEU A 10 34.90 -12.02 -9.97
C LEU A 10 34.96 -12.51 -11.42
N GLY A 11 36.10 -12.35 -12.09
CA GLY A 11 36.34 -12.86 -13.45
C GLY A 11 36.35 -14.40 -13.58
N LEU A 12 36.44 -15.13 -12.46
CA LEU A 12 36.40 -16.59 -12.45
C LEU A 12 34.98 -17.18 -12.33
N THR A 13 33.96 -16.36 -12.25
CA THR A 13 32.57 -16.81 -12.05
C THR A 13 32.14 -17.89 -13.04
N ASP A 14 32.40 -17.69 -14.33
CA ASP A 14 32.04 -18.65 -15.39
C ASP A 14 32.82 -19.94 -15.32
N ASN A 15 34.11 -19.85 -14.97
CA ASN A 15 34.95 -21.02 -14.77
C ASN A 15 34.47 -21.86 -13.58
N ILE A 16 34.12 -21.22 -12.47
CA ILE A 16 33.58 -21.90 -11.28
C ILE A 16 32.23 -22.54 -11.61
N LYS A 17 31.35 -21.81 -12.31
CA LYS A 17 30.08 -22.31 -12.78
C LYS A 17 30.20 -23.56 -13.64
N MET A 18 31.13 -23.55 -14.58
CA MET A 18 31.40 -24.68 -15.46
C MET A 18 31.97 -25.88 -14.69
N GLN A 19 32.96 -25.69 -13.81
CA GLN A 19 33.56 -26.76 -13.02
C GLN A 19 32.59 -27.44 -12.06
N LEU A 20 31.64 -26.67 -11.52
CA LEU A 20 30.65 -27.19 -10.59
C LEU A 20 29.37 -27.68 -11.28
N ALA A 21 29.29 -27.56 -12.61
CA ALA A 21 28.05 -27.79 -13.38
C ALA A 21 26.82 -27.11 -12.76
N ALA A 22 27.04 -25.94 -12.14
CA ALA A 22 26.01 -25.21 -11.43
C ALA A 22 25.17 -24.36 -12.40
N ARG A 23 23.88 -24.21 -12.10
CA ARG A 23 22.97 -23.35 -12.90
C ARG A 23 23.43 -21.92 -12.94
N ASP A 24 23.82 -21.40 -11.77
CA ASP A 24 24.44 -20.10 -11.61
C ASP A 24 25.33 -20.07 -10.37
N VAL A 25 26.25 -19.11 -10.31
CA VAL A 25 27.15 -18.88 -9.18
C VAL A 25 27.17 -17.39 -8.91
N ARG A 26 26.88 -16.98 -7.68
CA ARG A 26 27.02 -15.60 -7.26
C ARG A 26 28.28 -15.46 -6.40
N ILE A 27 29.11 -14.49 -6.72
CA ILE A 27 30.28 -14.15 -5.91
C ILE A 27 30.02 -12.82 -5.21
N GLU A 28 30.07 -12.82 -3.90
CA GLU A 28 30.00 -11.62 -3.06
C GLU A 28 31.43 -11.28 -2.56
N ALA A 29 31.97 -10.18 -3.06
CA ALA A 29 33.34 -9.84 -2.80
C ALA A 29 33.53 -8.32 -2.62
N PRO A 30 33.88 -7.86 -1.39
CA PRO A 30 33.99 -8.63 -0.15
C PRO A 30 32.62 -8.94 0.49
N ILE A 31 32.57 -9.91 1.40
CA ILE A 31 31.39 -10.05 2.27
C ILE A 31 31.35 -8.84 3.22
N PRO A 32 30.24 -8.12 3.35
CA PRO A 32 30.11 -6.97 4.23
C PRO A 32 30.57 -7.27 5.68
N GLY A 33 31.49 -6.48 6.20
CA GLY A 33 32.04 -6.65 7.55
C GLY A 33 32.99 -7.84 7.74
N ARG A 34 33.39 -8.52 6.65
CA ARG A 34 34.37 -9.65 6.72
C ARG A 34 35.47 -9.49 5.71
N ASN A 35 36.68 -9.90 6.07
CA ASN A 35 37.81 -9.97 5.15
C ASN A 35 37.82 -11.31 4.39
N ALA A 36 36.70 -11.55 3.66
CA ALA A 36 36.44 -12.80 2.94
C ALA A 36 35.60 -12.57 1.69
N VAL A 37 35.67 -13.51 0.78
CA VAL A 37 34.81 -13.59 -0.42
C VAL A 37 33.82 -14.74 -0.24
N GLY A 38 32.55 -14.51 -0.52
CA GLY A 38 31.50 -15.50 -0.53
C GLY A 38 31.29 -16.05 -1.94
N ILE A 39 31.21 -17.37 -2.08
CA ILE A 39 30.82 -18.03 -3.32
C ILE A 39 29.51 -18.78 -3.02
N GLU A 40 28.43 -18.31 -3.59
CA GLU A 40 27.09 -18.89 -3.41
C GLU A 40 26.79 -19.85 -4.55
N ILE A 41 26.48 -21.10 -4.20
CA ILE A 41 26.23 -22.18 -5.15
C ILE A 41 24.82 -22.73 -4.86
N PRO A 42 23.99 -22.92 -5.89
CA PRO A 42 22.67 -23.53 -5.72
C PRO A 42 22.75 -24.94 -5.13
N ASN A 43 21.83 -25.26 -4.21
CA ASN A 43 21.71 -26.63 -3.73
C ASN A 43 21.25 -27.58 -4.84
N VAL A 44 21.80 -28.78 -4.87
CA VAL A 44 21.37 -29.84 -5.82
C VAL A 44 19.89 -30.21 -5.60
N LYS A 45 19.44 -30.24 -4.33
CA LYS A 45 18.05 -30.47 -3.95
C LYS A 45 17.54 -29.24 -3.20
N SER A 46 16.55 -28.58 -3.77
CA SER A 46 15.89 -27.46 -3.11
C SER A 46 14.89 -27.96 -2.05
N THR A 47 14.81 -27.22 -0.93
CA THR A 47 13.83 -27.46 0.13
C THR A 47 13.04 -26.18 0.35
N PRO A 48 11.69 -26.23 0.32
CA PRO A 48 10.87 -25.04 0.54
C PRO A 48 10.98 -24.58 2.01
N VAL A 49 11.05 -23.27 2.22
CA VAL A 49 10.97 -22.66 3.55
C VAL A 49 9.49 -22.52 3.91
N LYS A 50 9.02 -23.32 4.87
CA LYS A 50 7.60 -23.33 5.25
C LYS A 50 7.28 -22.25 6.27
N MET A 51 6.10 -21.63 6.17
CA MET A 51 5.64 -20.62 7.12
C MET A 51 5.64 -21.12 8.57
N ARG A 52 5.25 -22.38 8.81
CA ARG A 52 5.25 -22.99 10.14
C ARG A 52 6.64 -22.99 10.80
N GLU A 53 7.70 -23.19 10.04
CA GLU A 53 9.08 -23.15 10.57
C GLU A 53 9.41 -21.75 11.08
N ILE A 54 9.07 -20.72 10.29
CA ILE A 54 9.31 -19.33 10.67
C ILE A 54 8.49 -18.93 11.91
N ILE A 55 7.22 -19.36 11.97
CA ILE A 55 6.36 -19.10 13.13
C ILE A 55 6.97 -19.71 14.42
N ASN A 56 7.48 -20.92 14.32
CA ASN A 56 8.12 -21.58 15.47
C ASN A 56 9.40 -20.87 15.92
N ASP A 57 10.19 -20.37 14.97
CA ASP A 57 11.44 -19.65 15.27
C ASP A 57 11.18 -18.27 15.92
N VAL A 58 10.15 -17.56 15.45
CA VAL A 58 9.83 -16.18 15.89
C VAL A 58 9.01 -16.16 17.18
N GLY A 59 8.21 -17.20 17.42
CA GLY A 59 7.27 -17.24 18.53
C GLY A 59 6.07 -16.30 18.34
N ASN A 60 5.25 -16.19 19.37
CA ASN A 60 4.01 -15.41 19.35
C ASN A 60 4.17 -14.10 20.14
N ASP A 61 5.07 -13.23 19.70
CA ASP A 61 5.22 -11.89 20.29
C ASP A 61 4.08 -10.99 19.77
N LYS A 62 3.12 -10.71 20.65
CA LYS A 62 1.94 -9.88 20.36
C LYS A 62 2.25 -8.38 20.27
N ASP A 63 3.41 -7.96 20.77
CA ASP A 63 3.78 -6.54 20.81
C ASP A 63 4.26 -5.99 19.45
N GLN A 64 4.23 -6.83 18.41
CA GLN A 64 4.69 -6.49 17.07
C GLN A 64 3.61 -6.77 16.00
N PRO A 65 2.53 -5.99 15.95
CA PRO A 65 1.41 -6.25 15.05
C PRO A 65 1.77 -6.13 13.56
N LEU A 66 2.79 -5.35 13.23
CA LEU A 66 3.24 -5.12 11.85
C LEU A 66 4.44 -5.98 11.44
N LEU A 67 4.74 -7.04 12.19
CA LEU A 67 5.76 -8.01 11.83
C LEU A 67 5.21 -9.01 10.82
N PHE A 68 5.97 -9.26 9.76
CA PHE A 68 5.69 -10.32 8.79
C PHE A 68 6.92 -11.16 8.48
N PHE A 69 6.69 -12.36 7.97
CA PHE A 69 7.72 -13.36 7.70
C PHE A 69 8.24 -13.20 6.28
N LEU A 70 9.56 -13.07 6.14
CA LEU A 70 10.18 -12.95 4.83
C LEU A 70 10.77 -14.29 4.35
N GLY A 71 11.53 -14.98 5.20
CA GLY A 71 12.15 -16.25 4.83
C GLY A 71 13.36 -16.61 5.68
N LYS A 72 14.32 -17.29 5.06
CA LYS A 72 15.61 -17.66 5.67
C LYS A 72 16.77 -17.12 4.85
N ASP A 73 17.81 -16.63 5.52
CA ASP A 73 19.06 -16.24 4.89
C ASP A 73 19.91 -17.47 4.50
N LEU A 74 21.07 -17.21 3.88
CA LEU A 74 22.01 -18.25 3.45
C LEU A 74 22.57 -19.11 4.60
N LEU A 75 22.49 -18.62 5.84
CA LEU A 75 22.93 -19.35 7.04
C LEU A 75 21.79 -20.09 7.71
N GLY A 76 20.58 -20.09 7.12
CA GLY A 76 19.38 -20.70 7.66
C GLY A 76 18.73 -19.91 8.79
N ARG A 77 19.16 -18.66 9.04
CA ARG A 77 18.57 -17.80 10.06
C ARG A 77 17.25 -17.21 9.53
N THR A 78 16.25 -17.16 10.39
CA THR A 78 14.96 -16.55 10.08
C THR A 78 15.09 -15.05 9.87
N VAL A 79 14.51 -14.57 8.78
CA VAL A 79 14.42 -13.15 8.41
C VAL A 79 12.97 -12.72 8.48
N THR A 80 12.73 -11.70 9.31
CA THR A 80 11.42 -11.06 9.44
C THR A 80 11.52 -9.59 9.13
N CYS A 81 10.41 -8.97 8.80
CA CYS A 81 10.30 -7.54 8.57
C CYS A 81 9.25 -6.92 9.48
N ARG A 82 9.45 -5.64 9.81
CA ARG A 82 8.54 -4.85 10.63
C ARG A 82 8.20 -3.54 9.91
N LEU A 83 6.93 -3.35 9.54
CA LEU A 83 6.50 -2.13 8.85
C LEU A 83 6.59 -0.86 9.72
N ASP A 84 6.53 -0.98 11.05
CA ASP A 84 6.76 0.16 11.95
C ASP A 84 8.22 0.68 11.89
N LYS A 85 9.18 -0.19 11.55
CA LYS A 85 10.59 0.17 11.36
C LYS A 85 10.93 0.50 9.90
N MET A 86 10.27 -0.18 8.96
CA MET A 86 10.41 0.01 7.51
C MET A 86 9.04 0.35 6.94
N PRO A 87 8.61 1.61 7.04
CA PRO A 87 7.19 1.96 6.88
C PRO A 87 6.62 1.67 5.50
N HIS A 88 7.46 1.64 4.49
CA HIS A 88 7.04 1.38 3.10
C HIS A 88 8.04 0.45 2.43
N MET A 89 7.53 -0.38 1.52
CA MET A 89 8.32 -1.40 0.83
C MET A 89 7.98 -1.48 -0.65
N LEU A 90 9.01 -1.57 -1.47
CA LEU A 90 8.92 -1.87 -2.90
C LEU A 90 9.31 -3.34 -3.13
N ILE A 91 8.47 -4.08 -3.85
CA ILE A 91 8.69 -5.47 -4.21
C ILE A 91 8.63 -5.61 -5.72
N ALA A 92 9.70 -6.05 -6.36
CA ALA A 92 9.71 -6.20 -7.81
C ALA A 92 10.37 -7.49 -8.27
N GLY A 93 9.96 -7.99 -9.42
CA GLY A 93 10.53 -9.20 -10.03
C GLY A 93 9.73 -9.70 -11.21
N ALA A 94 10.32 -10.53 -12.06
CA ALA A 94 9.66 -11.09 -13.23
C ALA A 94 8.51 -12.05 -12.84
N THR A 95 7.63 -12.32 -13.77
CA THR A 95 6.56 -13.32 -13.61
C THR A 95 7.16 -14.68 -13.24
N GLY A 96 6.56 -15.35 -12.24
CA GLY A 96 7.04 -16.66 -11.78
C GLY A 96 8.28 -16.62 -10.88
N SER A 97 8.80 -15.44 -10.52
CA SER A 97 9.97 -15.28 -9.66
C SER A 97 9.71 -15.56 -8.17
N GLY A 98 8.43 -15.57 -7.74
CA GLY A 98 8.02 -15.76 -6.35
C GLY A 98 7.39 -14.51 -5.71
N LYS A 99 7.20 -13.42 -6.46
CA LYS A 99 6.58 -12.17 -5.98
C LYS A 99 5.20 -12.42 -5.33
N SER A 100 4.30 -13.10 -6.03
CA SER A 100 2.93 -13.39 -5.53
C SER A 100 2.94 -14.23 -4.26
N VAL A 101 3.81 -15.22 -4.18
CA VAL A 101 3.96 -16.05 -2.98
C VAL A 101 4.46 -15.23 -1.79
N CYS A 102 5.38 -14.29 -2.02
CA CYS A 102 5.82 -13.35 -1.00
C CYS A 102 4.69 -12.44 -0.52
N MET A 103 3.87 -11.91 -1.44
CA MET A 103 2.71 -11.10 -1.09
C MET A 103 1.71 -11.91 -0.23
N ASN A 104 1.44 -13.15 -0.60
CA ASN A 104 0.63 -14.08 0.20
C ASN A 104 1.25 -14.32 1.58
N SER A 105 2.57 -14.53 1.66
CA SER A 105 3.27 -14.67 2.95
C SER A 105 3.10 -13.44 3.84
N ILE A 106 3.20 -12.23 3.28
CA ILE A 106 3.01 -10.98 4.02
C ILE A 106 1.58 -10.88 4.57
N ILE A 107 0.57 -11.05 3.71
CA ILE A 107 -0.84 -10.96 4.11
C ILE A 107 -1.17 -12.04 5.15
N CYS A 108 -0.80 -13.29 4.90
CA CYS A 108 -1.02 -14.38 5.85
C CYS A 108 -0.32 -14.16 7.18
N SER A 109 0.90 -13.57 7.18
CA SER A 109 1.60 -13.22 8.42
C SER A 109 0.79 -12.23 9.27
N LEU A 110 0.23 -11.20 8.64
CA LEU A 110 -0.61 -10.22 9.32
C LEU A 110 -1.91 -10.85 9.83
N LEU A 111 -2.59 -11.66 9.01
CA LEU A 111 -3.84 -12.35 9.40
C LEU A 111 -3.65 -13.31 10.57
N LEU A 112 -2.52 -13.99 10.66
CA LEU A 112 -2.22 -14.94 11.74
C LEU A 112 -1.84 -14.25 13.06
N ARG A 113 -1.44 -12.98 13.03
CA ARG A 113 -0.85 -12.28 14.18
C ARG A 113 -1.70 -11.14 14.71
N THR A 114 -2.68 -10.63 13.93
CA THR A 114 -3.45 -9.44 14.28
C THR A 114 -4.94 -9.66 14.17
N LYS A 115 -5.68 -8.79 14.85
CA LYS A 115 -7.13 -8.67 14.74
C LYS A 115 -7.51 -7.50 13.84
N PRO A 116 -8.76 -7.45 13.34
CA PRO A 116 -9.25 -6.37 12.48
C PRO A 116 -9.26 -4.97 13.12
N ASP A 117 -9.26 -4.89 14.44
CA ASP A 117 -9.16 -3.66 15.23
C ASP A 117 -7.72 -3.20 15.48
N GLU A 118 -6.74 -4.06 15.21
CA GLU A 118 -5.30 -3.76 15.30
C GLU A 118 -4.73 -3.36 13.94
N VAL A 119 -5.10 -4.09 12.86
CA VAL A 119 -4.61 -3.87 11.50
C VAL A 119 -5.76 -3.97 10.50
N LYS A 120 -5.90 -2.95 9.67
CA LYS A 120 -6.75 -2.94 8.48
C LYS A 120 -5.91 -2.97 7.21
N MET A 121 -6.45 -3.55 6.16
CA MET A 121 -5.77 -3.67 4.86
C MET A 121 -6.60 -3.07 3.74
N LEU A 122 -5.95 -2.35 2.83
CA LEU A 122 -6.49 -1.96 1.53
C LEU A 122 -5.73 -2.73 0.46
N LEU A 123 -6.43 -3.59 -0.28
CA LEU A 123 -5.84 -4.45 -1.31
C LEU A 123 -6.21 -3.93 -2.70
N VAL A 124 -5.20 -3.73 -3.54
CA VAL A 124 -5.35 -3.27 -4.93
C VAL A 124 -4.79 -4.32 -5.87
N ASP A 125 -5.67 -4.93 -6.68
CA ASP A 125 -5.36 -6.01 -7.61
C ASP A 125 -5.99 -5.73 -8.99
N PRO A 126 -5.33 -4.95 -9.85
CA PRO A 126 -5.85 -4.60 -11.17
C PRO A 126 -6.14 -5.83 -12.06
N LYS A 127 -5.41 -6.93 -11.86
CA LYS A 127 -5.52 -8.15 -12.65
C LYS A 127 -6.63 -9.10 -12.18
N LYS A 128 -7.19 -8.90 -11.00
CA LYS A 128 -8.25 -9.73 -10.38
C LYS A 128 -7.82 -11.19 -10.13
N VAL A 129 -6.55 -11.43 -9.86
CA VAL A 129 -5.98 -12.78 -9.72
C VAL A 129 -5.46 -13.03 -8.32
N GLU A 130 -4.53 -12.20 -7.86
CA GLU A 130 -3.71 -12.47 -6.68
C GLU A 130 -4.48 -12.31 -5.36
N PHE A 131 -5.37 -11.32 -5.26
CA PHE A 131 -6.08 -11.03 -4.01
C PHE A 131 -7.51 -11.55 -3.95
N THR A 132 -7.91 -12.38 -4.91
CA THR A 132 -9.24 -13.04 -4.90
C THR A 132 -9.52 -13.84 -3.62
N PRO A 133 -8.58 -14.60 -3.02
CA PRO A 133 -8.83 -15.34 -1.79
C PRO A 133 -9.13 -14.46 -0.57
N TYR A 134 -8.75 -13.19 -0.61
CA TYR A 134 -8.84 -12.27 0.54
C TYR A 134 -10.10 -11.40 0.56
N ARG A 135 -11.03 -11.56 -0.39
CA ARG A 135 -12.20 -10.65 -0.57
C ARG A 135 -13.11 -10.55 0.65
N ASN A 136 -13.14 -11.55 1.50
CA ASN A 136 -14.08 -11.62 2.64
C ASN A 136 -13.39 -11.55 4.00
N ILE A 137 -12.09 -11.26 4.06
CA ILE A 137 -11.40 -11.18 5.35
C ILE A 137 -11.83 -9.94 6.14
N PRO A 138 -12.02 -10.04 7.46
CA PRO A 138 -12.50 -8.94 8.30
C PRO A 138 -11.49 -7.78 8.43
N HIS A 139 -10.24 -7.99 8.04
CA HIS A 139 -9.20 -6.97 8.04
C HIS A 139 -9.32 -5.96 6.91
N LEU A 140 -10.19 -6.16 5.92
CA LEU A 140 -10.36 -5.19 4.84
C LEU A 140 -11.00 -3.90 5.33
N ILE A 141 -10.43 -2.74 4.93
CA ILE A 141 -11.00 -1.42 5.16
C ILE A 141 -12.00 -1.02 4.07
N GLY A 142 -11.88 -1.61 2.89
CA GLY A 142 -12.77 -1.45 1.74
C GLY A 142 -12.71 -2.70 0.86
N PRO A 143 -13.57 -2.82 -0.16
CA PRO A 143 -13.52 -3.94 -1.10
C PRO A 143 -12.17 -4.00 -1.82
N VAL A 144 -11.75 -5.20 -2.28
CA VAL A 144 -10.54 -5.34 -3.11
C VAL A 144 -10.72 -4.53 -4.40
N ILE A 145 -9.84 -3.59 -4.64
CA ILE A 145 -9.95 -2.63 -5.74
C ILE A 145 -9.27 -3.21 -6.98
N ASN A 146 -10.04 -3.30 -8.07
CA ASN A 146 -9.56 -3.88 -9.33
C ASN A 146 -9.47 -2.85 -10.47
N ASP A 147 -10.05 -1.68 -10.32
CA ASP A 147 -9.99 -0.61 -11.31
C ASP A 147 -8.87 0.38 -10.98
N PRO A 148 -7.97 0.71 -11.93
CA PRO A 148 -6.86 1.63 -11.68
C PRO A 148 -7.28 3.05 -11.31
N ASN A 149 -8.40 3.58 -11.86
CA ASN A 149 -8.90 4.91 -11.49
C ASN A 149 -9.43 4.91 -10.06
N LYS A 150 -10.21 3.86 -9.69
CA LYS A 150 -10.67 3.67 -8.31
C LYS A 150 -9.48 3.50 -7.35
N ALA A 151 -8.42 2.82 -7.76
CA ALA A 151 -7.19 2.70 -6.98
C ALA A 151 -6.51 4.06 -6.75
N SER A 152 -6.42 4.91 -7.78
CA SER A 152 -5.93 6.29 -7.65
C SER A 152 -6.77 7.08 -6.65
N ASN A 153 -8.10 6.99 -6.73
CA ASN A 153 -9.01 7.65 -5.80
C ASN A 153 -8.88 7.09 -4.38
N ALA A 154 -8.73 5.79 -4.22
CA ALA A 154 -8.50 5.18 -2.90
C ALA A 154 -7.20 5.65 -2.24
N LEU A 155 -6.13 5.87 -3.00
CA LEU A 155 -4.91 6.47 -2.48
C LEU A 155 -5.13 7.91 -2.01
N LYS A 156 -5.97 8.70 -2.67
CA LYS A 156 -6.38 10.04 -2.20
C LYS A 156 -7.17 9.96 -0.88
N VAL A 157 -8.04 8.95 -0.74
CA VAL A 157 -8.75 8.66 0.53
C VAL A 157 -7.75 8.32 1.64
N ILE A 158 -6.74 7.51 1.38
CA ILE A 158 -5.68 7.21 2.35
C ILE A 158 -4.94 8.47 2.80
N VAL A 159 -4.64 9.38 1.88
CA VAL A 159 -4.03 10.69 2.22
C VAL A 159 -4.95 11.50 3.13
N ARG A 160 -6.26 11.54 2.85
CA ARG A 160 -7.23 12.21 3.72
C ARG A 160 -7.28 11.60 5.12
N ILE A 161 -7.37 10.27 5.23
CA ILE A 161 -7.34 9.57 6.53
C ILE A 161 -6.06 9.90 7.30
N MET A 162 -4.94 9.99 6.61
CA MET A 162 -3.66 10.41 7.22
C MET A 162 -3.77 11.81 7.84
N ASP A 163 -4.30 12.78 7.09
CA ASP A 163 -4.47 14.16 7.55
C ASP A 163 -5.48 14.23 8.72
N GLU A 164 -6.57 13.48 8.68
CA GLU A 164 -7.55 13.35 9.77
C GLU A 164 -6.91 12.79 11.05
N ARG A 165 -6.05 11.78 10.93
CA ARG A 165 -5.30 11.22 12.06
C ARG A 165 -4.34 12.24 12.67
N TYR A 166 -3.67 13.05 11.87
CA TYR A 166 -2.82 14.13 12.38
C TYR A 166 -3.63 15.18 13.13
N ASN A 167 -4.81 15.56 12.65
CA ASN A 167 -5.71 16.46 13.37
C ASN A 167 -6.17 15.86 14.72
N MET A 168 -6.49 14.56 14.72
CA MET A 168 -6.84 13.81 15.93
C MET A 168 -5.67 13.77 16.92
N PHE A 169 -4.46 13.52 16.47
CA PHE A 169 -3.26 13.51 17.33
C PHE A 169 -2.95 14.89 17.91
N ALA A 170 -3.10 15.94 17.10
CA ALA A 170 -2.92 17.32 17.57
C ALA A 170 -3.94 17.69 18.65
N ALA A 171 -5.21 17.34 18.46
CA ALA A 171 -6.26 17.55 19.46
C ALA A 171 -6.02 16.76 20.77
N ALA A 172 -5.46 15.55 20.67
CA ALA A 172 -5.12 14.71 21.82
C ALA A 172 -3.75 15.05 22.45
N GLY A 173 -2.98 15.98 21.87
CA GLY A 173 -1.64 16.33 22.35
C GLY A 173 -0.60 15.21 22.20
N VAL A 174 -0.79 14.32 21.23
CA VAL A 174 0.10 13.19 20.96
C VAL A 174 0.73 13.32 19.58
N ARG A 175 1.82 12.58 19.32
CA ARG A 175 2.61 12.76 18.09
C ARG A 175 2.48 11.60 17.08
N ASN A 176 1.94 10.46 17.45
CA ASN A 176 1.82 9.28 16.60
C ASN A 176 0.76 8.31 17.12
N ILE A 177 0.42 7.32 16.26
CA ILE A 177 -0.59 6.30 16.54
C ILE A 177 -0.30 5.46 17.79
N GLU A 178 0.97 5.11 18.05
CA GLU A 178 1.35 4.28 19.19
C GLU A 178 1.04 5.00 20.50
N VAL A 179 1.47 6.26 20.63
CA VAL A 179 1.20 7.10 21.81
C VAL A 179 -0.30 7.34 21.95
N TYR A 180 -1.02 7.57 20.85
CA TYR A 180 -2.47 7.74 20.86
C TYR A 180 -3.18 6.49 21.39
N ASN A 181 -2.88 5.31 20.82
CA ASN A 181 -3.50 4.06 21.22
C ASN A 181 -3.18 3.68 22.68
N ASN A 182 -1.95 3.95 23.15
CA ASN A 182 -1.57 3.76 24.54
C ASN A 182 -2.34 4.69 25.48
N MET A 183 -2.54 5.95 25.09
CA MET A 183 -3.36 6.90 25.85
C MET A 183 -4.80 6.42 25.97
N VAL A 184 -5.40 5.98 24.87
CA VAL A 184 -6.77 5.43 24.83
C VAL A 184 -6.90 4.21 25.75
N GLU A 185 -5.91 3.31 25.74
CA GLU A 185 -5.89 2.13 26.60
C GLU A 185 -5.81 2.49 28.08
N GLN A 186 -4.96 3.44 28.45
CA GLN A 186 -4.85 3.93 29.82
C GLN A 186 -6.12 4.64 30.30
N GLN A 187 -6.85 5.31 29.40
CA GLN A 187 -8.14 5.95 29.71
C GLN A 187 -9.24 4.92 30.05
N GLY A 188 -9.10 3.68 29.57
CA GLY A 188 -9.94 2.55 29.97
C GLY A 188 -11.43 2.72 29.62
N GLY A 189 -11.74 3.36 28.49
CA GLY A 189 -13.12 3.57 28.03
C GLY A 189 -13.89 4.65 28.78
N ARG A 190 -13.23 5.47 29.58
CA ARG A 190 -13.87 6.60 30.28
C ARG A 190 -14.11 7.76 29.30
N PRO A 191 -15.29 8.42 29.38
CA PRO A 191 -15.54 9.63 28.60
C PRO A 191 -14.49 10.71 28.85
N ASN A 192 -14.31 11.59 27.89
CA ASN A 192 -13.42 12.76 28.07
C ASN A 192 -13.93 13.70 29.15
N PRO A 193 -13.04 14.53 29.77
CA PRO A 193 -13.43 15.49 30.80
C PRO A 193 -14.49 16.51 30.35
N ASP A 194 -14.59 16.75 29.03
CA ASP A 194 -15.59 17.65 28.41
C ASP A 194 -16.94 16.98 28.16
N GLY A 195 -17.12 15.71 28.56
CA GLY A 195 -18.32 14.92 28.36
C GLY A 195 -18.44 14.26 26.97
N SER A 196 -17.46 14.42 26.09
CA SER A 196 -17.45 13.72 24.80
C SER A 196 -17.21 12.22 24.98
N PRO A 197 -17.65 11.38 24.03
CA PRO A 197 -17.46 9.93 24.10
C PRO A 197 -16.00 9.53 24.29
N ALA A 198 -15.79 8.39 24.95
CA ALA A 198 -14.45 7.81 25.11
C ALA A 198 -13.77 7.64 23.76
N PRO A 199 -12.50 8.05 23.61
CA PRO A 199 -11.76 7.81 22.39
C PRO A 199 -11.57 6.30 22.18
N LYS A 200 -11.50 5.88 20.92
CA LYS A 200 -11.27 4.48 20.53
C LYS A 200 -9.87 4.33 19.96
N LYS A 201 -9.26 3.16 20.18
CA LYS A 201 -8.04 2.79 19.47
C LYS A 201 -8.30 2.82 17.96
N ILE A 202 -7.31 3.24 17.20
CA ILE A 202 -7.35 3.24 15.74
C ILE A 202 -6.41 2.17 15.20
N PRO A 203 -6.82 1.38 14.18
CA PRO A 203 -5.98 0.35 13.59
C PRO A 203 -4.86 0.95 12.77
N TYR A 204 -3.74 0.21 12.65
CA TYR A 204 -2.80 0.45 11.57
C TYR A 204 -3.46 0.16 10.22
N ILE A 205 -3.03 0.83 9.17
CA ILE A 205 -3.51 0.58 7.80
C ILE A 205 -2.33 0.12 6.95
N VAL A 206 -2.47 -1.03 6.29
CA VAL A 206 -1.50 -1.53 5.33
C VAL A 206 -2.14 -1.53 3.94
N VAL A 207 -1.63 -0.67 3.08
CA VAL A 207 -2.04 -0.58 1.67
C VAL A 207 -1.13 -1.48 0.85
N ILE A 208 -1.69 -2.41 0.09
CA ILE A 208 -0.94 -3.38 -0.69
C ILE A 208 -1.37 -3.30 -2.15
N ILE A 209 -0.44 -2.96 -3.04
CA ILE A 209 -0.64 -2.84 -4.48
C ILE A 209 0.12 -3.97 -5.17
N ASP A 210 -0.59 -4.88 -5.85
CA ASP A 210 0.03 -6.01 -6.54
C ASP A 210 0.78 -5.61 -7.81
N GLU A 211 0.24 -4.67 -8.58
CA GLU A 211 0.86 -4.26 -9.85
C GLU A 211 0.78 -2.73 -10.03
N LEU A 212 1.87 -2.06 -9.66
CA LEU A 212 1.97 -0.61 -9.81
C LEU A 212 1.95 -0.17 -11.27
N ALA A 213 2.52 -0.97 -12.18
CA ALA A 213 2.60 -0.61 -13.60
C ALA A 213 1.22 -0.34 -14.22
N ASP A 214 0.20 -1.08 -13.81
CA ASP A 214 -1.16 -0.90 -14.33
C ASP A 214 -1.80 0.40 -13.83
N LEU A 215 -1.49 0.83 -12.60
CA LEU A 215 -1.91 2.13 -12.07
C LEU A 215 -1.18 3.28 -12.77
N MET A 216 0.14 3.16 -12.94
CA MET A 216 0.97 4.17 -13.58
C MET A 216 0.58 4.41 -15.05
N ALA A 217 0.12 3.37 -15.74
CA ALA A 217 -0.34 3.47 -17.13
C ALA A 217 -1.62 4.31 -17.28
N VAL A 218 -2.48 4.35 -16.26
CA VAL A 218 -3.81 5.00 -16.33
C VAL A 218 -3.80 6.36 -15.63
N ALA A 219 -3.23 6.46 -14.44
CA ALA A 219 -3.27 7.64 -13.58
C ALA A 219 -1.91 7.92 -12.94
N GLY A 220 -0.82 7.79 -13.70
CA GLY A 220 0.55 7.77 -13.18
C GLY A 220 0.92 8.97 -12.32
N LYS A 221 0.54 10.19 -12.74
CA LYS A 221 0.86 11.42 -12.02
C LYS A 221 0.17 11.50 -10.64
N GLU A 222 -1.12 11.19 -10.59
CA GLU A 222 -1.92 11.22 -9.35
C GLU A 222 -1.50 10.12 -8.39
N VAL A 223 -1.21 8.93 -8.92
CA VAL A 223 -0.71 7.79 -8.15
C VAL A 223 0.66 8.11 -7.56
N GLU A 224 1.60 8.64 -8.35
CA GLU A 224 2.92 9.02 -7.88
C GLU A 224 2.86 10.10 -6.79
N GLN A 225 2.02 11.13 -6.96
CA GLN A 225 1.82 12.18 -5.96
C GLN A 225 1.25 11.63 -4.65
N SER A 226 0.25 10.75 -4.73
CA SER A 226 -0.33 10.12 -3.55
C SER A 226 0.67 9.22 -2.83
N ILE A 227 1.43 8.39 -3.56
CA ILE A 227 2.50 7.56 -3.02
C ILE A 227 3.54 8.43 -2.32
N GLN A 228 4.00 9.50 -2.98
CA GLN A 228 4.97 10.43 -2.40
C GLN A 228 4.47 11.01 -1.07
N ARG A 229 3.24 11.51 -1.02
CA ARG A 229 2.67 12.10 0.20
C ARG A 229 2.53 11.08 1.33
N ILE A 230 2.04 9.88 1.02
CA ILE A 230 1.93 8.78 1.98
C ILE A 230 3.32 8.41 2.51
N THR A 231 4.29 8.20 1.64
CA THR A 231 5.61 7.71 2.06
C THR A 231 6.42 8.73 2.85
N GLN A 232 6.17 10.02 2.67
CA GLN A 232 6.81 11.08 3.43
C GLN A 232 6.22 11.28 4.84
N LEU A 233 4.92 11.08 5.01
CA LEU A 233 4.22 11.52 6.21
C LEU A 233 3.50 10.40 6.97
N ALA A 234 3.10 9.30 6.34
CA ALA A 234 2.12 8.38 6.91
C ALA A 234 2.65 7.48 8.04
N ARG A 235 3.97 7.39 8.25
CA ARG A 235 4.56 6.53 9.29
C ARG A 235 4.00 6.82 10.68
N ALA A 236 3.98 8.08 11.10
CA ALA A 236 3.47 8.47 12.41
C ALA A 236 1.94 8.29 12.51
N ALA A 237 1.22 8.38 11.40
CA ALA A 237 -0.20 8.10 11.32
C ALA A 237 -0.54 6.60 11.33
N GLY A 238 0.46 5.71 11.32
CA GLY A 238 0.27 4.25 11.31
C GLY A 238 -0.27 3.72 9.98
N ILE A 239 0.13 4.35 8.87
CA ILE A 239 -0.25 3.93 7.52
C ILE A 239 1.00 3.50 6.77
N HIS A 240 0.96 2.31 6.19
CA HIS A 240 2.09 1.65 5.57
C HIS A 240 1.74 1.23 4.15
N LEU A 241 2.70 1.32 3.23
CA LEU A 241 2.50 1.04 1.82
C LEU A 241 3.46 -0.05 1.35
N ILE A 242 2.91 -1.12 0.78
CA ILE A 242 3.64 -2.16 0.07
C ILE A 242 3.25 -2.07 -1.39
N VAL A 243 4.21 -1.75 -2.24
CA VAL A 243 4.02 -1.58 -3.68
C VAL A 243 4.75 -2.67 -4.40
N ALA A 244 4.04 -3.44 -5.23
CA ALA A 244 4.66 -4.48 -6.03
C ALA A 244 4.51 -4.20 -7.53
N THR A 245 5.42 -4.75 -8.33
CA THR A 245 5.37 -4.72 -9.80
C THR A 245 6.13 -5.87 -10.42
N GLN A 246 5.62 -6.36 -11.55
CA GLN A 246 6.32 -7.32 -12.43
C GLN A 246 7.09 -6.61 -13.55
N ARG A 247 6.96 -5.28 -13.67
CA ARG A 247 7.61 -4.45 -14.69
C ARG A 247 8.60 -3.48 -14.05
N PRO A 248 9.85 -3.88 -13.80
CA PRO A 248 10.85 -3.05 -13.16
C PRO A 248 11.47 -2.04 -14.13
N SER A 249 10.63 -1.22 -14.78
CA SER A 249 11.07 -0.14 -15.68
C SER A 249 11.12 1.22 -14.95
N VAL A 250 11.87 2.17 -15.49
CA VAL A 250 12.08 3.50 -14.87
C VAL A 250 10.84 4.38 -14.88
N ASP A 251 9.91 4.13 -15.78
CA ASP A 251 8.58 4.78 -15.86
C ASP A 251 7.59 4.25 -14.82
N VAL A 252 7.83 3.05 -14.27
CA VAL A 252 7.05 2.47 -13.18
C VAL A 252 7.72 2.71 -11.83
N ILE A 253 9.00 2.37 -11.71
CA ILE A 253 9.81 2.63 -10.51
C ILE A 253 10.59 3.94 -10.71
N THR A 254 9.87 5.04 -10.60
CA THR A 254 10.42 6.38 -10.85
C THR A 254 11.42 6.80 -9.78
N GLY A 255 12.20 7.85 -10.07
CA GLY A 255 13.11 8.44 -9.10
C GLY A 255 12.41 8.91 -7.81
N ILE A 256 11.17 9.41 -7.93
CA ILE A 256 10.36 9.86 -6.78
C ILE A 256 9.97 8.67 -5.90
N ILE A 257 9.50 7.57 -6.49
CA ILE A 257 9.14 6.35 -5.77
C ILE A 257 10.37 5.78 -5.06
N LYS A 258 11.51 5.66 -5.76
CA LYS A 258 12.76 5.14 -5.19
C LYS A 258 13.30 5.99 -4.04
N ALA A 259 13.20 7.31 -4.14
CA ALA A 259 13.67 8.22 -3.09
C ALA A 259 12.84 8.11 -1.81
N ASN A 260 11.56 7.76 -1.92
CA ASN A 260 10.63 7.73 -0.80
C ASN A 260 10.34 6.30 -0.26
N ILE A 261 10.70 5.24 -1.02
CA ILE A 261 10.60 3.85 -0.59
C ILE A 261 11.99 3.19 -0.60
N PRO A 262 12.77 3.39 0.46
CA PRO A 262 14.14 2.89 0.51
C PRO A 262 14.26 1.41 0.83
N SER A 263 13.24 0.77 1.43
CA SER A 263 13.23 -0.67 1.69
C SER A 263 12.73 -1.41 0.46
N ARG A 264 13.54 -2.34 -0.06
CA ARG A 264 13.27 -2.96 -1.35
C ARG A 264 13.52 -4.46 -1.33
N ILE A 265 12.70 -5.18 -2.08
CA ILE A 265 12.87 -6.60 -2.37
C ILE A 265 12.92 -6.76 -3.88
N ALA A 266 13.97 -7.38 -4.38
CA ALA A 266 14.07 -7.81 -5.76
C ALA A 266 14.06 -9.32 -5.85
N PHE A 267 13.09 -9.87 -6.54
CA PHE A 267 13.09 -11.23 -7.03
C PHE A 267 13.87 -11.34 -8.35
N ALA A 268 13.97 -12.56 -8.89
CA ALA A 268 14.64 -12.78 -10.16
C ALA A 268 14.09 -11.87 -11.26
N VAL A 269 14.99 -11.24 -12.00
CA VAL A 269 14.71 -10.37 -13.15
C VAL A 269 15.49 -10.80 -14.36
N SER A 270 15.13 -10.27 -15.54
CA SER A 270 15.72 -10.69 -16.83
C SER A 270 17.10 -10.08 -17.10
N SER A 271 17.40 -8.91 -16.50
CA SER A 271 18.63 -8.18 -16.80
C SER A 271 19.23 -7.47 -15.59
N GLY A 272 20.54 -7.19 -15.65
CA GLY A 272 21.19 -6.36 -14.65
C GLY A 272 20.70 -4.90 -14.65
N MET A 273 20.07 -4.42 -15.74
CA MET A 273 19.41 -3.12 -15.79
C MET A 273 18.16 -3.11 -14.92
N ASP A 274 17.33 -4.15 -15.00
CA ASP A 274 16.15 -4.31 -14.15
C ASP A 274 16.53 -4.37 -12.67
N SER A 275 17.62 -5.12 -12.36
CA SER A 275 18.17 -5.15 -10.99
C SER A 275 18.55 -3.76 -10.49
N ARG A 276 19.26 -2.96 -11.30
CA ARG A 276 19.61 -1.57 -10.94
C ARG A 276 18.38 -0.68 -10.79
N THR A 277 17.36 -0.89 -11.60
CA THR A 277 16.11 -0.13 -11.47
C THR A 277 15.47 -0.34 -10.10
N ILE A 278 15.53 -1.57 -9.57
CA ILE A 278 14.97 -1.89 -8.26
C ILE A 278 15.93 -1.53 -7.12
N LEU A 279 17.18 -2.02 -7.18
CA LEU A 279 18.11 -2.06 -6.04
C LEU A 279 19.24 -1.03 -6.12
N ASP A 280 19.38 -0.30 -7.22
CA ASP A 280 20.53 0.57 -7.56
C ASP A 280 21.84 -0.21 -7.82
N HIS A 281 21.83 -1.55 -7.74
CA HIS A 281 22.95 -2.42 -8.06
C HIS A 281 22.49 -3.68 -8.80
N VAL A 282 23.42 -4.38 -9.43
CA VAL A 282 23.20 -5.67 -10.09
C VAL A 282 23.12 -6.81 -9.08
N GLY A 283 22.56 -7.93 -9.48
CA GLY A 283 22.54 -9.17 -8.69
C GLY A 283 21.21 -9.91 -8.75
N ALA A 284 20.07 -9.22 -8.92
CA ALA A 284 18.78 -9.87 -9.00
C ALA A 284 18.59 -10.70 -10.29
N GLU A 285 19.35 -10.40 -11.35
CA GLU A 285 19.40 -11.18 -12.60
C GLU A 285 20.06 -12.56 -12.41
N ARG A 286 20.72 -12.79 -11.28
CA ARG A 286 21.39 -14.06 -10.93
C ARG A 286 20.62 -14.88 -9.90
N LEU A 287 19.43 -14.45 -9.53
CA LEU A 287 18.56 -15.18 -8.62
C LEU A 287 17.93 -16.39 -9.31
N LEU A 288 17.68 -17.44 -8.52
CA LEU A 288 17.20 -18.73 -9.03
C LEU A 288 15.72 -18.77 -9.37
N GLY A 289 14.96 -17.72 -8.99
CA GLY A 289 13.50 -17.75 -9.00
C GLY A 289 12.92 -18.51 -7.80
N TYR A 290 11.66 -18.89 -7.84
CA TYR A 290 10.99 -19.67 -6.79
C TYR A 290 11.11 -19.06 -5.39
N GLY A 291 11.04 -17.74 -5.28
CA GLY A 291 11.11 -17.04 -3.99
C GLY A 291 12.53 -16.67 -3.54
N ASP A 292 13.55 -16.94 -4.34
CA ASP A 292 14.90 -16.45 -4.11
C ASP A 292 14.93 -14.93 -4.35
N MET A 293 15.33 -14.14 -3.37
CA MET A 293 15.27 -12.69 -3.41
C MET A 293 16.49 -12.01 -2.84
N LEU A 294 16.71 -10.77 -3.24
CA LEU A 294 17.60 -9.81 -2.59
C LEU A 294 16.76 -8.82 -1.80
N TYR A 295 16.96 -8.78 -0.50
CA TYR A 295 16.30 -7.88 0.44
C TYR A 295 17.24 -6.77 0.89
N MET A 296 16.82 -5.53 0.69
CA MET A 296 17.55 -4.31 1.05
C MET A 296 16.68 -3.48 2.01
N PRO A 297 16.88 -3.62 3.34
CA PRO A 297 16.18 -2.78 4.30
C PRO A 297 16.76 -1.35 4.33
N ILE A 298 15.94 -0.40 4.78
CA ILE A 298 16.37 0.98 5.01
C ILE A 298 17.60 1.04 5.92
N GLY A 299 18.57 1.89 5.56
CA GLY A 299 19.79 2.11 6.36
C GLY A 299 20.91 1.10 6.12
N GLN A 300 20.72 0.13 5.23
CA GLN A 300 21.79 -0.76 4.78
C GLN A 300 22.27 -0.37 3.38
N THR A 301 23.58 -0.51 3.15
CA THR A 301 24.24 -0.19 1.87
C THR A 301 24.29 -1.38 0.91
N GLY A 302 23.82 -2.56 1.32
CA GLY A 302 23.80 -3.78 0.52
C GLY A 302 22.52 -4.57 0.73
N SER A 303 22.35 -5.58 -0.11
CA SER A 303 21.21 -6.49 -0.02
C SER A 303 21.60 -7.82 0.62
N THR A 304 20.72 -8.39 1.40
CA THR A 304 20.82 -9.75 1.94
C THR A 304 20.04 -10.71 1.04
N ARG A 305 20.66 -11.84 0.67
CA ARG A 305 19.95 -12.90 -0.05
C ARG A 305 19.10 -13.70 0.90
N VAL A 306 17.83 -13.86 0.56
CA VAL A 306 16.82 -14.54 1.37
C VAL A 306 16.06 -15.51 0.49
N GLN A 307 15.87 -16.74 0.96
CA GLN A 307 14.89 -17.67 0.40
C GLN A 307 13.54 -17.39 1.03
N GLY A 308 12.57 -16.95 0.23
CA GLY A 308 11.25 -16.56 0.67
C GLY A 308 10.43 -17.73 1.23
N VAL A 309 9.54 -17.39 2.15
CA VAL A 309 8.54 -18.34 2.66
C VAL A 309 7.67 -18.83 1.51
N PHE A 310 7.49 -20.14 1.43
CA PHE A 310 6.55 -20.76 0.52
C PHE A 310 5.22 -21.03 1.25
N VAL A 311 4.17 -20.42 0.74
CA VAL A 311 2.77 -20.63 1.19
C VAL A 311 1.99 -21.19 0.02
N THR A 312 1.31 -22.31 0.22
CA THR A 312 0.48 -22.93 -0.81
C THR A 312 -0.90 -22.26 -0.89
N ASP A 313 -1.57 -22.41 -2.02
CA ASP A 313 -2.94 -21.89 -2.20
C ASP A 313 -3.92 -22.51 -1.18
N ASP A 314 -3.74 -23.79 -0.85
CA ASP A 314 -4.53 -24.47 0.20
C ASP A 314 -4.29 -23.87 1.60
N GLU A 315 -3.07 -23.46 1.91
CA GLU A 315 -2.76 -22.79 3.17
C GLU A 315 -3.37 -21.39 3.21
N VAL A 316 -3.28 -20.63 2.13
CA VAL A 316 -3.96 -19.34 1.97
C VAL A 316 -5.45 -19.50 2.17
N GLN A 317 -6.08 -20.47 1.48
CA GLN A 317 -7.52 -20.72 1.57
C GLN A 317 -7.96 -21.11 3.00
N ARG A 318 -7.18 -21.92 3.70
CA ARG A 318 -7.48 -22.28 5.09
C ARG A 318 -7.40 -21.09 6.04
N ILE A 319 -6.37 -20.24 5.90
CA ILE A 319 -6.21 -19.03 6.71
C ILE A 319 -7.35 -18.06 6.44
N THR A 320 -7.64 -17.77 5.19
CA THR A 320 -8.71 -16.82 4.81
C THR A 320 -10.10 -17.32 5.21
N SER A 321 -10.38 -18.60 5.04
CA SER A 321 -11.66 -19.21 5.48
C SER A 321 -11.81 -19.13 6.99
N PHE A 322 -10.75 -19.39 7.75
CA PHE A 322 -10.79 -19.30 9.22
C PHE A 322 -11.10 -17.87 9.67
N VAL A 323 -10.34 -16.87 9.22
CA VAL A 323 -10.56 -15.49 9.68
C VAL A 323 -11.89 -14.91 9.20
N SER A 324 -12.39 -15.36 8.03
CA SER A 324 -13.71 -14.95 7.50
C SER A 324 -14.87 -15.61 8.25
N SER A 325 -14.66 -16.76 8.89
CA SER A 325 -15.67 -17.40 9.74
C SER A 325 -15.82 -16.70 11.10
N GLU A 326 -14.79 -16.01 11.58
CA GLU A 326 -14.82 -15.30 12.86
C GLU A 326 -15.55 -13.95 12.77
N ALA A 327 -15.44 -13.25 11.66
CA ALA A 327 -16.11 -11.95 11.43
C ALA A 327 -16.22 -11.62 9.94
N SER A 328 -17.23 -10.83 9.59
CA SER A 328 -17.35 -10.22 8.26
C SER A 328 -16.59 -8.90 8.16
N PRO A 329 -16.14 -8.50 6.95
CA PRO A 329 -15.52 -7.20 6.76
C PRO A 329 -16.51 -6.07 7.03
N VAL A 330 -16.05 -5.04 7.74
CA VAL A 330 -16.76 -3.77 7.92
C VAL A 330 -15.98 -2.73 7.14
N TYR A 331 -16.56 -2.30 6.02
CA TYR A 331 -15.93 -1.32 5.13
C TYR A 331 -16.15 0.10 5.63
N ASP A 332 -15.17 0.95 5.40
CA ASP A 332 -15.32 2.40 5.50
C ASP A 332 -16.00 2.91 4.22
N ASP A 333 -17.06 3.68 4.36
CA ASP A 333 -17.92 4.18 3.27
C ASP A 333 -17.11 4.94 2.20
N SER A 334 -16.02 5.60 2.60
CA SER A 334 -15.12 6.31 1.68
C SER A 334 -14.47 5.41 0.63
N PHE A 335 -14.32 4.11 0.91
CA PHE A 335 -13.78 3.13 -0.05
C PHE A 335 -14.86 2.40 -0.85
N VAL A 336 -16.11 2.53 -0.48
CA VAL A 336 -17.26 1.98 -1.23
C VAL A 336 -17.66 2.93 -2.35
N GLN A 337 -17.61 4.24 -2.10
CA GLN A 337 -18.07 5.30 -3.02
C GLN A 337 -16.90 5.96 -3.80
N LEU A 338 -16.02 5.16 -4.40
CA LEU A 338 -14.86 5.68 -5.13
C LEU A 338 -15.16 6.27 -6.52
N ASP A 339 -16.37 6.10 -7.03
CA ASP A 339 -16.76 6.52 -8.40
C ASP A 339 -16.92 8.05 -8.55
N GLY A 340 -16.96 8.83 -7.47
CA GLY A 340 -17.25 10.28 -7.48
C GLY A 340 -16.09 11.20 -7.13
N ILE A 341 -14.87 10.70 -6.95
CA ILE A 341 -13.71 11.53 -6.55
C ILE A 341 -13.01 12.07 -7.80
N GLU A 342 -13.59 13.08 -8.44
CA GLU A 342 -12.85 13.88 -9.41
C GLU A 342 -11.78 14.75 -8.73
N SER A 343 -10.65 14.91 -9.42
CA SER A 343 -9.49 15.67 -9.00
C SER A 343 -9.82 17.17 -8.81
N GLY A 344 -10.14 17.54 -7.59
CA GLY A 344 -10.32 18.94 -7.17
C GLY A 344 -9.90 19.06 -5.71
N GLU A 345 -9.01 20.01 -5.45
CA GLU A 345 -8.51 20.35 -4.13
C GLU A 345 -9.62 20.41 -3.07
N GLY A 346 -9.46 19.62 -2.00
CA GLY A 346 -10.12 19.79 -0.70
C GLY A 346 -11.66 19.84 -0.75
N GLY A 347 -12.30 18.69 -0.88
CA GLY A 347 -13.76 18.61 -0.73
C GLY A 347 -14.20 17.31 -0.07
N ILE A 348 -14.60 17.40 1.18
CA ILE A 348 -15.44 16.46 1.90
C ILE A 348 -16.68 16.21 1.04
N VAL A 349 -17.02 14.96 0.74
CA VAL A 349 -18.37 14.61 0.27
C VAL A 349 -19.26 14.56 1.52
N THR A 350 -19.62 15.72 2.00
CA THR A 350 -20.91 15.93 2.68
C THR A 350 -21.98 15.82 1.61
N GLU A 351 -23.14 15.25 1.92
CA GLU A 351 -24.33 15.42 1.08
C GLU A 351 -24.41 16.90 0.72
N ILE A 352 -24.64 17.22 -0.56
CA ILE A 352 -24.65 18.64 -1.02
C ILE A 352 -25.67 19.47 -0.25
N SER A 353 -26.69 18.81 0.31
CA SER A 353 -27.65 19.38 1.26
C SER A 353 -27.01 19.95 2.55
N ASP A 354 -25.83 19.45 2.95
CA ASP A 354 -25.08 19.90 4.14
C ASP A 354 -24.03 20.98 3.83
N ASP A 355 -23.82 21.33 2.56
CA ASP A 355 -22.98 22.47 2.17
C ASP A 355 -23.67 23.78 2.68
N PRO A 356 -22.99 24.55 3.55
CA PRO A 356 -23.55 25.81 4.07
C PRO A 356 -24.08 26.74 2.97
N LEU A 357 -23.46 26.68 1.78
CA LEU A 357 -23.81 27.50 0.62
C LEU A 357 -25.06 26.96 -0.12
N PHE A 358 -25.42 25.68 0.06
CA PHE A 358 -26.56 25.10 -0.65
C PHE A 358 -27.87 25.76 -0.27
N LYS A 359 -28.04 26.08 1.02
CA LYS A 359 -29.23 26.77 1.51
C LYS A 359 -29.40 28.16 0.89
N GLU A 360 -28.31 28.94 0.85
CA GLU A 360 -28.30 30.27 0.23
C GLU A 360 -28.57 30.21 -1.28
N ILE A 361 -27.96 29.22 -1.96
CA ILE A 361 -28.17 28.97 -3.39
C ILE A 361 -29.63 28.58 -3.67
N LYS A 362 -30.22 27.73 -2.84
CA LYS A 362 -31.64 27.33 -2.95
C LYS A 362 -32.57 28.52 -2.82
N GLU A 363 -32.40 29.32 -1.79
CA GLU A 363 -33.19 30.54 -1.57
C GLU A 363 -33.06 31.50 -2.76
N TYR A 364 -31.83 31.77 -3.21
CA TYR A 364 -31.56 32.62 -4.37
C TYR A 364 -32.19 32.11 -5.68
N VAL A 365 -32.13 30.79 -5.94
CA VAL A 365 -32.71 30.19 -7.16
C VAL A 365 -34.23 30.28 -7.16
N ILE A 366 -34.87 30.11 -6.00
CA ILE A 366 -36.31 30.26 -5.84
C ILE A 366 -36.70 31.73 -6.04
N GLU A 367 -35.99 32.68 -5.45
CA GLU A 367 -36.27 34.13 -5.61
C GLU A 367 -36.01 34.59 -7.07
N ALA A 368 -34.87 34.19 -7.66
CA ALA A 368 -34.50 34.59 -9.01
C ALA A 368 -35.32 33.91 -10.12
N GLN A 369 -36.05 32.83 -9.81
CA GLN A 369 -36.80 32.00 -10.74
C GLN A 369 -35.99 31.56 -11.97
N LYS A 370 -34.67 31.40 -11.81
CA LYS A 370 -33.75 31.00 -12.86
C LYS A 370 -32.60 30.21 -12.24
N ALA A 371 -32.25 29.06 -12.83
CA ALA A 371 -31.14 28.25 -12.43
C ALA A 371 -30.19 27.97 -13.62
N SER A 372 -28.95 28.32 -13.48
CA SER A 372 -27.89 27.90 -14.41
C SER A 372 -26.53 27.92 -13.73
N THR A 373 -25.63 27.03 -14.16
CA THR A 373 -24.26 26.92 -13.64
C THR A 373 -23.54 28.27 -13.72
N SER A 374 -23.66 28.99 -14.85
CA SER A 374 -23.01 30.29 -15.05
C SER A 374 -23.57 31.38 -14.12
N LEU A 375 -24.84 31.30 -13.76
CA LEU A 375 -25.46 32.23 -12.83
C LEU A 375 -24.91 32.04 -11.41
N LEU A 376 -24.81 30.78 -10.96
CA LEU A 376 -24.27 30.45 -9.64
C LEU A 376 -22.78 30.80 -9.53
N GLN A 377 -21.99 30.52 -10.57
CA GLN A 377 -20.58 30.90 -10.60
C GLN A 377 -20.38 32.41 -10.37
N ARG A 378 -21.13 33.24 -11.11
CA ARG A 378 -21.00 34.70 -11.02
C ARG A 378 -21.53 35.26 -9.70
N ARG A 379 -22.61 34.71 -9.17
CA ARG A 379 -23.25 35.23 -7.98
C ARG A 379 -22.52 34.88 -6.70
N PHE A 380 -22.04 33.62 -6.60
CA PHE A 380 -21.45 33.06 -5.39
C PHE A 380 -19.92 32.91 -5.46
N GLY A 381 -19.29 33.27 -6.60
CA GLY A 381 -17.83 33.20 -6.76
C GLY A 381 -17.28 31.78 -6.72
N ILE A 382 -18.09 30.76 -7.08
CA ILE A 382 -17.72 29.33 -7.02
C ILE A 382 -17.25 28.81 -8.38
N GLY A 383 -16.40 27.79 -8.37
CA GLY A 383 -15.92 27.13 -9.60
C GLY A 383 -17.04 26.36 -10.31
N TYR A 384 -16.81 26.09 -11.61
CA TYR A 384 -17.79 25.41 -12.47
C TYR A 384 -18.29 24.07 -11.87
N ASN A 385 -17.39 23.22 -11.39
CA ASN A 385 -17.74 21.91 -10.84
C ASN A 385 -18.62 21.99 -9.58
N ARG A 386 -18.36 22.96 -8.70
CA ARG A 386 -19.20 23.18 -7.51
C ARG A 386 -20.57 23.72 -7.90
N ALA A 387 -20.61 24.66 -8.86
CA ALA A 387 -21.87 25.20 -9.37
C ALA A 387 -22.70 24.15 -10.10
N ALA A 388 -22.09 23.25 -10.89
CA ALA A 388 -22.77 22.15 -11.56
C ALA A 388 -23.40 21.20 -10.56
N ARG A 389 -22.64 20.75 -9.53
CA ARG A 389 -23.14 19.88 -8.47
C ARG A 389 -24.32 20.50 -7.69
N MET A 390 -24.26 21.81 -7.42
CA MET A 390 -25.39 22.50 -6.78
C MET A 390 -26.64 22.51 -7.66
N ILE A 391 -26.49 22.66 -8.97
CA ILE A 391 -27.58 22.56 -9.93
C ILE A 391 -28.17 21.15 -9.96
N ASP A 392 -27.33 20.11 -9.96
CA ASP A 392 -27.78 18.72 -9.97
C ASP A 392 -28.52 18.36 -8.66
N ALA A 393 -28.02 18.80 -7.50
CA ALA A 393 -28.71 18.63 -6.23
C ALA A 393 -30.06 19.37 -6.16
N LEU A 394 -30.17 20.58 -6.73
CA LEU A 394 -31.45 21.29 -6.83
C LEU A 394 -32.44 20.54 -7.72
N GLU A 395 -31.99 19.85 -8.75
CA GLU A 395 -32.83 18.96 -9.58
C GLU A 395 -33.29 17.72 -8.81
N GLU A 396 -32.37 17.02 -8.13
CA GLU A 396 -32.69 15.85 -7.30
C GLU A 396 -33.70 16.16 -6.20
N HIS A 397 -33.62 17.35 -5.61
CA HIS A 397 -34.59 17.81 -4.63
C HIS A 397 -35.91 18.35 -5.25
N GLY A 398 -36.07 18.26 -6.58
CA GLY A 398 -37.28 18.69 -7.28
C GLY A 398 -37.52 20.20 -7.26
N ILE A 399 -36.48 21.02 -7.01
CA ILE A 399 -36.57 22.48 -6.95
C ILE A 399 -36.54 23.07 -8.35
N ILE A 400 -35.75 22.46 -9.23
CA ILE A 400 -35.58 22.87 -10.64
C ILE A 400 -35.84 21.69 -11.59
N GLY A 401 -36.16 21.99 -12.82
CA GLY A 401 -36.38 21.01 -13.88
C GLY A 401 -35.09 20.55 -14.57
N PRO A 402 -35.21 19.51 -15.43
CA PRO A 402 -34.10 18.95 -16.16
C PRO A 402 -33.47 19.93 -17.14
N ALA A 403 -32.24 19.65 -17.57
CA ALA A 403 -31.48 20.48 -18.49
C ALA A 403 -32.21 20.60 -19.85
N GLN A 404 -32.44 21.83 -20.32
CA GLN A 404 -33.06 22.14 -21.63
C GLN A 404 -32.02 22.84 -22.55
N GLY A 405 -30.93 22.20 -22.83
CA GLY A 405 -29.87 22.76 -23.65
C GLY A 405 -29.14 23.92 -22.95
N SER A 406 -28.89 25.03 -23.64
CA SER A 406 -28.17 26.20 -23.10
C SER A 406 -29.06 27.21 -22.34
N LYS A 407 -30.34 26.95 -22.21
CA LYS A 407 -31.25 27.84 -21.49
C LYS A 407 -31.19 27.60 -19.97
N PRO A 408 -31.43 28.63 -19.12
CA PRO A 408 -31.62 28.45 -17.69
C PRO A 408 -32.72 27.43 -17.41
N ARG A 409 -32.50 26.55 -16.39
CA ARG A 409 -33.47 25.54 -15.98
C ARG A 409 -34.71 26.21 -15.32
N GLU A 410 -35.86 25.63 -15.51
CA GLU A 410 -37.10 26.11 -14.95
C GLU A 410 -37.16 25.78 -13.45
N VAL A 411 -37.70 26.72 -12.64
CA VAL A 411 -37.83 26.52 -11.19
C VAL A 411 -39.27 26.12 -10.91
N TYR A 412 -39.46 24.99 -10.20
CA TYR A 412 -40.78 24.42 -9.92
C TYR A 412 -41.44 24.96 -8.66
N ILE A 413 -40.63 25.47 -7.71
CA ILE A 413 -41.15 26.06 -6.47
C ILE A 413 -41.31 27.56 -6.69
N LYS A 414 -42.57 28.05 -6.52
CA LYS A 414 -42.90 29.46 -6.44
C LYS A 414 -43.25 29.77 -4.99
N GLU A 415 -42.79 30.94 -4.47
CA GLU A 415 -43.30 31.45 -3.20
C GLU A 415 -44.79 31.65 -3.23
#